data_d1f1bd49cf35fdd7a65f829d6e9f3870
#
_entry.id   d1f1bd49cf35fdd7a65f829d6e9f3870
#
_cell.length_a   1.000
_cell.length_b   1.000
_cell.length_c   1.000
_cell.angle_alpha   90.00
_cell.angle_beta   90.00
_cell.angle_gamma   90.00
#
_symmetry.space_group_name_H-M   'P 1'
#
loop_
_entity.id
_entity.type
_entity.pdbx_description
1 polymer ?
#
loop_
_entity_poly.entity_id
_entity_poly.type
_entity_poly.pdbx_seq_one_letter_code
_entity_poly.pdbx_strand_id
1 'polypeptide(L)'
;MARKVVQHRIVDLTLLLIVVAIATTLRSALWPTESEAVANVITPIGGVLQSWQQHIPVLSAILWAFTMCFVGLGVGRLGVRYSIYPAYTIMGIPIFAVVAACIVGSTEYMVLAVLALVMYLATKSMTRFIMRTERFGDLSLAMLYLGVLPLILAPAALLYVALPLLVLFVRASWRDLAVAVASLLLPLFAICYWNWCAGGCFMAPADTIYSNLLTVSEYRFFESLNFVTIILIGIVIVMIACAVALTVSDRYSIKSKSRVVLRFNALLMCVLMGLFALPSATSALFVLIAFPVAVVVPLFFVRMGVGFTETLYRLMLLAAAVNVVLMAF
;
A
#
# COMPACT_ATOMS: atom_id res chain seq x y z
N MET A 1 34.13 2.58 -5.21
CA MET A 1 33.55 3.90 -5.51
C MET A 1 32.07 3.87 -5.90
N ALA A 2 31.52 2.75 -6.34
CA ALA A 2 30.12 2.59 -6.79
C ALA A 2 29.02 2.65 -5.70
N ARG A 3 29.37 2.58 -4.41
CA ARG A 3 28.39 2.58 -3.31
C ARG A 3 27.84 3.96 -2.90
N LYS A 4 28.39 5.06 -3.38
CA LYS A 4 28.00 6.42 -2.94
C LYS A 4 26.67 6.92 -3.53
N VAL A 5 26.23 6.42 -4.67
CA VAL A 5 25.00 6.91 -5.35
C VAL A 5 23.72 6.41 -4.67
N VAL A 6 23.78 5.26 -4.00
CA VAL A 6 22.62 4.67 -3.29
C VAL A 6 22.43 5.26 -1.88
N GLN A 7 23.46 5.93 -1.35
CA GLN A 7 23.38 6.66 -0.08
C GLN A 7 22.90 8.10 -0.32
N HIS A 8 21.71 8.25 -0.90
CA HIS A 8 21.07 9.56 -0.94
C HIS A 8 20.87 10.08 0.48
N ARG A 9 21.16 11.35 0.68
CA ARG A 9 20.89 12.01 1.96
C ARG A 9 19.41 11.92 2.23
N ILE A 10 19.03 11.55 3.45
CA ILE A 10 17.63 11.48 3.90
C ILE A 10 16.86 12.72 3.49
N VAL A 11 17.49 13.88 3.53
CA VAL A 11 16.93 15.18 3.18
C VAL A 11 16.40 15.22 1.73
N ASP A 12 17.18 14.72 0.76
CA ASP A 12 16.79 14.81 -0.66
C ASP A 12 15.59 13.91 -0.99
N LEU A 13 15.49 12.77 -0.31
CA LEU A 13 14.39 11.82 -0.49
C LEU A 13 13.12 12.23 0.26
N THR A 14 13.27 12.88 1.43
CA THR A 14 12.14 13.43 2.18
C THR A 14 11.57 14.67 1.52
N LEU A 15 12.40 15.49 0.87
CA LEU A 15 11.94 16.63 0.08
C LEU A 15 10.97 16.20 -1.03
N LEU A 16 11.27 15.14 -1.76
CA LEU A 16 10.36 14.61 -2.78
C LEU A 16 9.00 14.25 -2.17
N LEU A 17 9.00 13.55 -1.04
CA LEU A 17 7.77 13.17 -0.35
C LEU A 17 6.96 14.40 0.09
N ILE A 18 7.62 15.42 0.63
CA ILE A 18 7.00 16.68 1.05
C ILE A 18 6.42 17.43 -0.16
N VAL A 19 7.16 17.53 -1.26
CA VAL A 19 6.69 18.18 -2.49
C VAL A 19 5.45 17.48 -3.04
N VAL A 20 5.44 16.15 -3.09
CA VAL A 20 4.26 15.37 -3.52
C VAL A 20 3.08 15.59 -2.58
N ALA A 21 3.31 15.60 -1.26
CA ALA A 21 2.26 15.84 -0.28
C ALA A 21 1.66 17.25 -0.42
N ILE A 22 2.50 18.27 -0.63
CA ILE A 22 2.05 19.65 -0.86
C ILE A 22 1.29 19.75 -2.19
N ALA A 23 1.79 19.15 -3.27
CA ALA A 23 1.13 19.19 -4.58
C ALA A 23 -0.27 18.54 -4.52
N THR A 24 -0.42 17.41 -3.83
CA THR A 24 -1.72 16.76 -3.65
C THR A 24 -2.69 17.59 -2.81
N THR A 25 -2.21 18.28 -1.77
CA THR A 25 -3.06 19.16 -0.96
C THR A 25 -3.47 20.44 -1.69
N LEU A 26 -2.55 21.06 -2.44
CA LEU A 26 -2.87 22.22 -3.26
C LEU A 26 -3.90 21.89 -4.33
N ARG A 27 -3.74 20.74 -4.98
CA ARG A 27 -4.71 20.27 -5.96
C ARG A 27 -6.11 20.11 -5.35
N SER A 28 -6.22 19.51 -4.18
CA SER A 28 -7.51 19.32 -3.50
C SER A 28 -8.18 20.61 -3.08
N ALA A 29 -7.38 21.64 -2.75
CA ALA A 29 -7.90 22.97 -2.36
C ALA A 29 -8.34 23.80 -3.56
N LEU A 30 -7.65 23.67 -4.72
CA LEU A 30 -7.91 24.45 -5.93
C LEU A 30 -9.02 23.83 -6.80
N TRP A 31 -9.11 22.51 -6.84
CA TRP A 31 -10.09 21.75 -7.63
C TRP A 31 -10.77 20.68 -6.76
N PRO A 32 -11.83 21.06 -6.02
CA PRO A 32 -12.65 20.07 -5.35
C PRO A 32 -13.39 19.26 -6.43
N THR A 33 -12.82 18.12 -6.80
CA THR A 33 -13.46 17.17 -7.70
C THR A 33 -14.58 16.46 -6.93
N GLU A 34 -15.79 16.47 -7.48
CA GLU A 34 -16.89 15.68 -6.94
C GLU A 34 -16.48 14.21 -6.96
N SER A 35 -16.52 13.58 -5.77
CA SER A 35 -16.07 12.21 -5.55
C SER A 35 -17.19 11.24 -5.96
N GLU A 36 -17.47 11.12 -7.26
CA GLU A 36 -18.50 10.20 -7.78
C GLU A 36 -18.02 8.75 -7.83
N ALA A 37 -16.73 8.52 -8.08
CA ALA A 37 -16.20 7.20 -8.44
C ALA A 37 -16.19 6.16 -7.30
N VAL A 38 -16.30 6.56 -6.03
CA VAL A 38 -16.27 5.65 -4.88
C VAL A 38 -17.59 5.59 -4.12
N ALA A 39 -18.55 6.47 -4.47
CA ALA A 39 -19.89 6.46 -3.87
C ALA A 39 -20.57 5.07 -3.98
N ASN A 40 -20.22 4.28 -5.00
CA ASN A 40 -20.81 2.98 -5.28
C ASN A 40 -20.15 1.81 -4.51
N VAL A 41 -19.02 2.03 -3.83
CA VAL A 41 -18.28 0.97 -3.10
C VAL A 41 -18.25 1.26 -1.61
N ILE A 42 -19.40 1.65 -1.05
CA ILE A 42 -19.55 2.07 0.34
C ILE A 42 -19.46 0.85 1.25
N THR A 43 -18.45 0.84 2.10
CA THR A 43 -18.29 -0.14 3.19
C THR A 43 -18.65 0.51 4.53
N PRO A 44 -18.88 -0.26 5.59
CA PRO A 44 -19.30 0.29 6.88
C PRO A 44 -18.40 1.43 7.41
N ILE A 45 -17.09 1.27 7.34
CA ILE A 45 -16.14 2.32 7.77
C ILE A 45 -15.87 3.33 6.65
N GLY A 46 -15.76 2.85 5.40
CA GLY A 46 -15.50 3.71 4.24
C GLY A 46 -16.55 4.80 4.07
N GLY A 47 -17.84 4.48 4.25
CA GLY A 47 -18.92 5.45 4.17
C GLY A 47 -18.84 6.53 5.25
N VAL A 48 -18.46 6.17 6.48
CA VAL A 48 -18.25 7.14 7.56
C VAL A 48 -17.07 8.07 7.23
N LEU A 49 -15.96 7.54 6.72
CA LEU A 49 -14.80 8.33 6.34
C LEU A 49 -15.12 9.30 5.19
N GLN A 50 -15.91 8.87 4.22
CA GLN A 50 -16.35 9.69 3.10
C GLN A 50 -17.28 10.81 3.57
N SER A 51 -18.25 10.54 4.45
CA SER A 51 -19.11 11.57 5.03
C SER A 51 -18.31 12.61 5.83
N TRP A 52 -17.30 12.21 6.57
CA TRP A 52 -16.40 13.13 7.26
C TRP A 52 -15.62 14.00 6.27
N GLN A 53 -15.12 13.43 5.20
CA GLN A 53 -14.42 14.20 4.16
C GLN A 53 -15.31 15.28 3.53
N GLN A 54 -16.58 14.97 3.25
CA GLN A 54 -17.54 15.94 2.71
C GLN A 54 -17.78 17.14 3.65
N HIS A 55 -17.79 16.90 4.98
CA HIS A 55 -17.93 17.95 5.96
C HIS A 55 -16.66 18.80 6.14
N ILE A 56 -15.47 18.18 6.01
CA ILE A 56 -14.20 18.83 6.32
C ILE A 56 -13.14 18.48 5.25
N PRO A 57 -13.31 18.96 3.99
CA PRO A 57 -12.44 18.53 2.86
C PRO A 57 -10.99 18.98 3.02
N VAL A 58 -10.75 20.21 3.46
CA VAL A 58 -9.39 20.76 3.65
C VAL A 58 -8.61 19.99 4.72
N LEU A 59 -9.28 19.67 5.85
CA LEU A 59 -8.64 18.90 6.92
C LEU A 59 -8.28 17.49 6.44
N SER A 60 -9.14 16.86 5.63
CA SER A 60 -8.88 15.55 5.05
C SER A 60 -7.63 15.53 4.16
N ALA A 61 -7.45 16.57 3.35
CA ALA A 61 -6.26 16.72 2.50
C ALA A 61 -4.98 16.97 3.33
N ILE A 62 -5.04 17.79 4.36
CA ILE A 62 -3.92 18.01 5.28
C ILE A 62 -3.57 16.71 6.01
N LEU A 63 -4.56 15.95 6.47
CA LEU A 63 -4.36 14.66 7.13
C LEU A 63 -3.71 13.66 6.18
N TRP A 64 -4.13 13.62 4.92
CA TRP A 64 -3.50 12.80 3.89
C TRP A 64 -2.03 13.18 3.69
N ALA A 65 -1.71 14.46 3.53
CA ALA A 65 -0.33 14.94 3.37
C ALA A 65 0.55 14.56 4.57
N PHE A 66 0.04 14.76 5.77
CA PHE A 66 0.73 14.36 7.01
C PHE A 66 0.96 12.85 7.06
N THR A 67 -0.06 12.07 6.74
CA THR A 67 0.02 10.60 6.70
C THR A 67 1.01 10.11 5.65
N MET A 68 1.03 10.71 4.46
CA MET A 68 2.02 10.42 3.41
C MET A 68 3.45 10.61 3.91
N CYS A 69 3.73 11.76 4.56
CA CYS A 69 5.05 12.04 5.13
C CYS A 69 5.41 11.05 6.24
N PHE A 70 4.51 10.83 7.19
CA PHE A 70 4.74 9.93 8.33
C PHE A 70 4.96 8.49 7.89
N VAL A 71 4.07 7.98 7.03
CA VAL A 71 4.09 6.61 6.54
C VAL A 71 5.27 6.38 5.60
N GLY A 72 5.52 7.30 4.66
CA GLY A 72 6.64 7.21 3.74
C GLY A 72 7.99 7.14 4.45
N LEU A 73 8.21 8.01 5.46
CA LEU A 73 9.38 7.95 6.34
C LEU A 73 9.45 6.64 7.10
N GLY A 74 8.29 6.15 7.58
CA GLY A 74 8.16 4.89 8.29
C GLY A 74 8.58 3.70 7.43
N VAL A 75 8.09 3.61 6.20
CA VAL A 75 8.41 2.55 5.23
C VAL A 75 9.89 2.58 4.86
N GLY A 76 10.45 3.75 4.56
CA GLY A 76 11.88 3.87 4.27
C GLY A 76 12.78 3.39 5.43
N ARG A 77 12.37 3.67 6.67
CA ARG A 77 13.09 3.22 7.87
C ARG A 77 12.94 1.73 8.17
N LEU A 78 11.89 1.06 7.67
CA LEU A 78 11.70 -0.39 7.91
C LEU A 78 12.90 -1.19 7.38
N GLY A 79 13.34 -0.92 6.15
CA GLY A 79 14.48 -1.59 5.53
C GLY A 79 15.75 -1.47 6.35
N VAL A 80 15.99 -0.29 6.91
CA VAL A 80 17.15 0.03 7.73
C VAL A 80 17.05 -0.62 9.11
N ARG A 81 15.93 -0.42 9.80
CA ARG A 81 15.71 -0.90 11.18
C ARG A 81 15.83 -2.41 11.32
N TYR A 82 15.35 -3.14 10.32
CA TYR A 82 15.36 -4.61 10.31
C TYR A 82 16.48 -5.20 9.47
N SER A 83 17.38 -4.37 8.90
CA SER A 83 18.48 -4.81 8.04
C SER A 83 18.00 -5.79 6.95
N ILE A 84 16.89 -5.42 6.28
CA ILE A 84 16.26 -6.26 5.24
C ILE A 84 17.20 -6.40 4.04
N TYR A 85 17.92 -5.34 3.70
CA TYR A 85 18.83 -5.31 2.56
C TYR A 85 20.29 -5.49 2.99
N PRO A 86 21.16 -6.00 2.09
CA PRO A 86 22.59 -6.17 2.38
C PRO A 86 23.36 -4.85 2.49
N ALA A 87 22.79 -3.75 2.00
CA ALA A 87 23.34 -2.40 2.15
C ALA A 87 22.27 -1.45 2.70
N TYR A 88 22.73 -0.38 3.34
CA TYR A 88 21.85 0.68 3.84
C TYR A 88 21.18 1.40 2.67
N THR A 89 19.86 1.44 2.65
CA THR A 89 19.08 2.17 1.65
C THR A 89 17.75 2.64 2.23
N ILE A 90 17.36 3.85 1.83
CA ILE A 90 16.07 4.48 2.17
C ILE A 90 15.22 4.73 0.91
N MET A 91 15.58 4.09 -0.22
CA MET A 91 14.87 4.20 -1.50
C MET A 91 13.39 3.81 -1.44
N GLY A 92 12.94 3.15 -0.39
CA GLY A 92 11.51 2.91 -0.15
C GLY A 92 10.68 4.20 -0.05
N ILE A 93 11.28 5.33 0.36
CA ILE A 93 10.55 6.62 0.51
C ILE A 93 10.06 7.14 -0.85
N PRO A 94 10.93 7.42 -1.85
CA PRO A 94 10.48 7.95 -3.13
C PRO A 94 9.62 6.95 -3.91
N ILE A 95 9.89 5.65 -3.79
CA ILE A 95 9.08 4.61 -4.43
C ILE A 95 7.66 4.62 -3.86
N PHE A 96 7.52 4.69 -2.54
CA PHE A 96 6.21 4.81 -1.89
C PHE A 96 5.47 6.04 -2.38
N ALA A 97 6.12 7.22 -2.38
CA ALA A 97 5.51 8.48 -2.82
C ALA A 97 5.03 8.41 -4.27
N VAL A 98 5.85 7.88 -5.18
CA VAL A 98 5.51 7.75 -6.60
C VAL A 98 4.32 6.81 -6.80
N VAL A 99 4.34 5.63 -6.19
CA VAL A 99 3.25 4.65 -6.41
C VAL A 99 1.96 5.07 -5.71
N ALA A 100 2.03 5.66 -4.52
CA ALA A 100 0.84 6.02 -3.75
C ALA A 100 0.14 7.29 -4.25
N ALA A 101 0.88 8.23 -4.86
CA ALA A 101 0.33 9.55 -5.18
C ALA A 101 0.56 10.03 -6.62
N CYS A 102 1.57 9.50 -7.33
CA CYS A 102 1.91 10.01 -8.65
C CYS A 102 1.36 9.15 -9.80
N ILE A 103 0.88 7.92 -9.57
CA ILE A 103 0.35 7.07 -10.64
C ILE A 103 -1.07 7.50 -10.99
N VAL A 104 -1.95 7.55 -9.99
CA VAL A 104 -3.34 8.00 -10.19
C VAL A 104 -3.73 8.92 -9.04
N GLY A 105 -4.27 10.09 -9.37
CA GLY A 105 -4.85 11.01 -8.40
C GLY A 105 -6.20 10.47 -7.91
N SER A 106 -6.34 10.25 -6.61
CA SER A 106 -7.62 9.99 -5.99
C SER A 106 -8.03 11.19 -5.14
N THR A 107 -9.30 11.50 -5.11
CA THR A 107 -9.87 12.62 -4.35
C THR A 107 -10.28 12.24 -2.94
N GLU A 108 -10.20 10.95 -2.59
CA GLU A 108 -10.66 10.41 -1.31
C GLU A 108 -9.61 10.42 -0.21
N TYR A 109 -9.17 11.61 0.14
CA TYR A 109 -8.03 11.82 1.03
C TYR A 109 -8.18 11.15 2.41
N MET A 110 -9.40 11.14 2.99
CA MET A 110 -9.63 10.53 4.31
C MET A 110 -9.50 9.02 4.27
N VAL A 111 -10.08 8.40 3.25
CA VAL A 111 -9.99 6.95 3.01
C VAL A 111 -8.54 6.56 2.77
N LEU A 112 -7.84 7.29 1.90
CA LEU A 112 -6.42 7.04 1.59
C LEU A 112 -5.52 7.17 2.81
N ALA A 113 -5.75 8.17 3.67
CA ALA A 113 -4.97 8.38 4.89
C ALA A 113 -5.11 7.19 5.85
N VAL A 114 -6.34 6.74 6.08
CA VAL A 114 -6.61 5.60 6.96
C VAL A 114 -6.07 4.29 6.37
N LEU A 115 -6.27 4.05 5.06
CA LEU A 115 -5.71 2.88 4.36
C LEU A 115 -4.18 2.83 4.47
N ALA A 116 -3.51 3.97 4.21
CA ALA A 116 -2.06 4.06 4.30
C ALA A 116 -1.57 3.79 5.73
N LEU A 117 -2.21 4.37 6.73
CA LEU A 117 -1.84 4.16 8.13
C LEU A 117 -2.01 2.70 8.56
N VAL A 118 -3.17 2.11 8.28
CA VAL A 118 -3.49 0.72 8.62
C VAL A 118 -2.53 -0.23 7.93
N MET A 119 -2.29 -0.04 6.63
CA MET A 119 -1.37 -0.88 5.86
C MET A 119 0.08 -0.74 6.33
N TYR A 120 0.51 0.47 6.74
CA TYR A 120 1.82 0.69 7.36
C TYR A 120 1.97 -0.10 8.67
N LEU A 121 0.98 -0.02 9.55
CA LEU A 121 0.99 -0.74 10.82
C LEU A 121 1.00 -2.25 10.61
N ALA A 122 0.24 -2.74 9.63
CA ALA A 122 0.24 -4.15 9.22
C ALA A 122 1.61 -4.60 8.72
N THR A 123 2.20 -3.87 7.76
CA THR A 123 3.51 -4.19 7.17
C THR A 123 4.62 -4.15 8.25
N LYS A 124 4.58 -3.17 9.14
CA LYS A 124 5.53 -3.06 10.26
C LYS A 124 5.40 -4.23 11.24
N SER A 125 4.18 -4.62 11.63
CA SER A 125 3.93 -5.73 12.55
C SER A 125 4.30 -7.07 11.89
N MET A 126 3.96 -7.28 10.63
CA MET A 126 4.33 -8.48 9.88
C MET A 126 5.86 -8.62 9.69
N THR A 127 6.54 -7.52 9.36
CA THR A 127 8.00 -7.50 9.28
C THR A 127 8.63 -7.83 10.64
N ARG A 128 8.07 -7.30 11.74
CA ARG A 128 8.52 -7.60 13.09
C ARG A 128 8.33 -9.07 13.44
N PHE A 129 7.18 -9.65 13.11
CA PHE A 129 6.91 -11.07 13.31
C PHE A 129 7.92 -11.97 12.59
N ILE A 130 8.22 -11.69 11.32
CA ILE A 130 9.17 -12.49 10.53
C ILE A 130 10.60 -12.34 11.04
N MET A 131 11.03 -11.11 11.42
CA MET A 131 12.40 -10.82 11.83
C MET A 131 12.71 -11.20 13.26
N ARG A 132 11.73 -11.04 14.17
CA ARG A 132 11.85 -11.46 15.58
C ARG A 132 11.24 -12.85 15.74
N THR A 133 11.97 -13.75 16.38
CA THR A 133 11.51 -15.12 16.60
C THR A 133 10.26 -15.14 17.49
N GLU A 134 9.16 -15.69 16.98
CA GLU A 134 8.03 -16.26 17.73
C GLU A 134 7.19 -15.35 18.65
N ARG A 135 6.86 -14.16 18.20
CA ARG A 135 5.84 -13.35 18.90
C ARG A 135 4.49 -13.44 18.19
N PHE A 136 3.62 -14.37 18.63
CA PHE A 136 2.24 -14.47 18.12
C PHE A 136 1.47 -13.15 18.15
N GLY A 137 1.75 -12.29 19.13
CA GLY A 137 1.16 -10.96 19.22
C GLY A 137 1.47 -10.05 18.03
N ASP A 138 2.67 -10.15 17.44
CA ASP A 138 3.02 -9.35 16.25
C ASP A 138 2.27 -9.87 14.99
N LEU A 139 2.05 -11.19 14.87
CA LEU A 139 1.23 -11.78 13.82
C LEU A 139 -0.25 -11.39 13.99
N SER A 140 -0.79 -11.56 15.20
CA SER A 140 -2.16 -11.18 15.52
C SER A 140 -2.44 -9.71 15.20
N LEU A 141 -1.56 -8.81 15.62
CA LEU A 141 -1.67 -7.37 15.29
C LEU A 141 -1.60 -7.11 13.78
N ALA A 142 -0.69 -7.78 13.05
CA ALA A 142 -0.60 -7.61 11.61
C ALA A 142 -1.89 -8.03 10.89
N MET A 143 -2.44 -9.19 11.28
CA MET A 143 -3.68 -9.72 10.70
C MET A 143 -4.90 -8.89 11.10
N LEU A 144 -4.94 -8.39 12.33
CA LEU A 144 -6.01 -7.49 12.78
C LEU A 144 -6.04 -6.21 11.93
N TYR A 145 -4.89 -5.57 11.69
CA TYR A 145 -4.83 -4.40 10.83
C TYR A 145 -5.25 -4.74 9.39
N LEU A 146 -4.78 -5.85 8.83
CA LEU A 146 -5.19 -6.28 7.49
C LEU A 146 -6.68 -6.63 7.42
N GLY A 147 -7.27 -7.13 8.50
CA GLY A 147 -8.71 -7.41 8.62
C GLY A 147 -9.59 -6.14 8.67
N VAL A 148 -9.01 -4.97 8.98
CA VAL A 148 -9.73 -3.70 8.90
C VAL A 148 -9.87 -3.21 7.45
N LEU A 149 -8.95 -3.58 6.55
CA LEU A 149 -8.97 -3.08 5.15
C LEU A 149 -10.29 -3.38 4.41
N PRO A 150 -10.88 -4.58 4.49
CA PRO A 150 -12.17 -4.86 3.86
C PRO A 150 -13.34 -4.03 4.41
N LEU A 151 -13.22 -3.52 5.63
CA LEU A 151 -14.21 -2.66 6.25
C LEU A 151 -14.15 -1.21 5.73
N ILE A 152 -13.03 -0.85 5.06
CA ILE A 152 -12.82 0.47 4.46
C ILE A 152 -13.03 0.39 2.94
N LEU A 153 -12.58 -0.69 2.30
CA LEU A 153 -12.55 -0.85 0.86
C LEU A 153 -13.04 -2.24 0.47
N ALA A 154 -14.17 -2.36 -0.23
CA ALA A 154 -14.82 -3.64 -0.56
C ALA A 154 -13.90 -4.61 -1.33
N PRO A 155 -13.12 -4.21 -2.38
CA PRO A 155 -12.21 -5.13 -3.08
C PRO A 155 -11.20 -5.80 -2.15
N ALA A 156 -10.84 -5.18 -1.03
CA ALA A 156 -9.93 -5.78 -0.05
C ALA A 156 -10.52 -7.01 0.66
N ALA A 157 -11.81 -7.32 0.49
CA ALA A 157 -12.44 -8.53 1.06
C ALA A 157 -11.77 -9.82 0.60
N LEU A 158 -11.18 -9.87 -0.61
CA LEU A 158 -10.39 -11.02 -1.05
C LEU A 158 -9.17 -11.31 -0.15
N LEU A 159 -8.69 -10.33 0.60
CA LEU A 159 -7.61 -10.53 1.57
C LEU A 159 -8.01 -11.50 2.69
N TYR A 160 -9.31 -11.63 3.03
CA TYR A 160 -9.76 -12.62 4.01
C TYR A 160 -9.41 -14.07 3.60
N VAL A 161 -9.38 -14.34 2.29
CA VAL A 161 -9.01 -15.65 1.76
C VAL A 161 -7.52 -15.74 1.45
N ALA A 162 -6.95 -14.69 0.85
CA ALA A 162 -5.57 -14.71 0.39
C ALA A 162 -4.53 -14.67 1.52
N LEU A 163 -4.78 -13.90 2.59
CA LEU A 163 -3.81 -13.74 3.67
C LEU A 163 -3.55 -15.01 4.49
N PRO A 164 -4.56 -15.82 4.89
CA PRO A 164 -4.31 -17.10 5.52
C PRO A 164 -3.44 -18.02 4.66
N LEU A 165 -3.68 -18.06 3.35
CA LEU A 165 -2.86 -18.82 2.40
C LEU A 165 -1.42 -18.28 2.37
N LEU A 166 -1.23 -16.95 2.35
CA LEU A 166 0.11 -16.34 2.39
C LEU A 166 0.86 -16.70 3.68
N VAL A 167 0.19 -16.71 4.83
CA VAL A 167 0.81 -17.11 6.11
C VAL A 167 1.25 -18.57 6.06
N LEU A 168 0.43 -19.44 5.49
CA LEU A 168 0.76 -20.84 5.33
C LEU A 168 1.98 -21.02 4.43
N PHE A 169 2.09 -20.32 3.31
CA PHE A 169 3.27 -20.33 2.43
C PHE A 169 4.55 -19.82 3.10
N VAL A 170 4.43 -18.88 4.03
CA VAL A 170 5.59 -18.27 4.71
C VAL A 170 6.10 -19.15 5.85
N ARG A 171 5.21 -19.78 6.63
CA ARG A 171 5.57 -20.48 7.88
C ARG A 171 5.10 -21.92 8.00
N ALA A 172 4.17 -22.40 7.18
CA ALA A 172 3.64 -23.76 7.16
C ALA A 172 3.22 -24.32 8.55
N SER A 173 2.82 -23.44 9.50
CA SER A 173 2.39 -23.81 10.86
C SER A 173 0.89 -23.63 11.00
N TRP A 174 0.19 -24.71 11.39
CA TRP A 174 -1.25 -24.67 11.65
C TRP A 174 -1.63 -23.72 12.80
N ARG A 175 -0.75 -23.58 13.79
CA ARG A 175 -0.96 -22.67 14.92
C ARG A 175 -0.92 -21.21 14.46
N ASP A 176 0.07 -20.84 13.62
CA ASP A 176 0.15 -19.49 13.04
C ASP A 176 -1.05 -19.19 12.14
N LEU A 177 -1.54 -20.19 11.40
CA LEU A 177 -2.73 -20.08 10.57
C LEU A 177 -3.99 -19.82 11.43
N ALA A 178 -4.19 -20.57 12.50
CA ALA A 178 -5.34 -20.37 13.38
C ALA A 178 -5.35 -18.96 14.00
N VAL A 179 -4.19 -18.48 14.49
CA VAL A 179 -4.04 -17.12 15.02
C VAL A 179 -4.29 -16.09 13.92
N ALA A 180 -3.79 -16.31 12.70
CA ALA A 180 -3.99 -15.40 11.58
C ALA A 180 -5.46 -15.27 11.21
N VAL A 181 -6.18 -16.39 11.06
CA VAL A 181 -7.61 -16.40 10.70
C VAL A 181 -8.45 -15.72 11.79
N ALA A 182 -8.24 -16.10 13.06
CA ALA A 182 -8.98 -15.53 14.18
C ALA A 182 -8.78 -14.00 14.27
N SER A 183 -7.52 -13.53 14.15
CA SER A 183 -7.21 -12.10 14.24
C SER A 183 -7.69 -11.32 13.01
N LEU A 184 -7.69 -11.94 11.83
CA LEU A 184 -8.15 -11.33 10.58
C LEU A 184 -9.65 -11.09 10.58
N LEU A 185 -10.44 -12.04 11.10
CA LEU A 185 -11.89 -11.95 11.15
C LEU A 185 -12.42 -11.11 12.32
N LEU A 186 -11.59 -10.87 13.33
CA LEU A 186 -11.99 -10.15 14.54
C LEU A 186 -12.57 -8.76 14.28
N PRO A 187 -12.01 -7.89 13.40
CA PRO A 187 -12.59 -6.58 13.11
C PRO A 187 -14.00 -6.67 12.48
N LEU A 188 -14.19 -7.61 11.55
CA LEU A 188 -15.49 -7.85 10.94
C LEU A 188 -16.52 -8.29 12.00
N PHE A 189 -16.15 -9.25 12.83
CA PHE A 189 -17.00 -9.72 13.91
C PHE A 189 -17.37 -8.60 14.89
N ALA A 190 -16.41 -7.74 15.24
CA ALA A 190 -16.62 -6.60 16.13
C ALA A 190 -17.67 -5.62 15.57
N ILE A 191 -17.61 -5.31 14.27
CA ILE A 191 -18.59 -4.42 13.63
C ILE A 191 -19.95 -5.08 13.51
N CYS A 192 -20.02 -6.36 13.17
CA CYS A 192 -21.27 -7.12 13.14
C CYS A 192 -21.93 -7.15 14.53
N TYR A 193 -21.13 -7.37 15.57
CA TYR A 193 -21.61 -7.36 16.96
C TYR A 193 -22.09 -5.97 17.39
N TRP A 194 -21.34 -4.92 17.04
CA TRP A 194 -21.74 -3.53 17.30
C TRP A 194 -23.07 -3.19 16.64
N ASN A 195 -23.24 -3.57 15.37
CA ASN A 195 -24.48 -3.33 14.63
C ASN A 195 -25.68 -4.08 15.28
N TRP A 196 -25.45 -5.30 15.75
CA TRP A 196 -26.47 -6.07 16.48
C TRP A 196 -26.85 -5.41 17.81
N CYS A 197 -25.87 -4.91 18.57
CA CYS A 197 -26.13 -4.18 19.82
C CYS A 197 -26.92 -2.88 19.58
N ALA A 198 -26.74 -2.26 18.39
CA ALA A 198 -27.49 -1.08 17.98
C ALA A 198 -28.93 -1.41 17.47
N GLY A 199 -29.34 -2.67 17.54
CA GLY A 199 -30.66 -3.10 17.10
C GLY A 199 -30.77 -3.49 15.62
N GLY A 200 -29.66 -3.54 14.89
CA GLY A 200 -29.59 -3.98 13.50
C GLY A 200 -29.44 -5.50 13.36
N CYS A 201 -29.45 -5.97 12.09
CA CYS A 201 -29.17 -7.36 11.78
C CYS A 201 -27.66 -7.64 11.93
N PHE A 202 -27.30 -8.75 12.59
CA PHE A 202 -25.89 -9.12 12.80
C PHE A 202 -25.08 -9.22 11.51
N MET A 203 -25.65 -9.80 10.45
CA MET A 203 -24.97 -10.01 9.17
C MET A 203 -24.96 -8.79 8.23
N ALA A 204 -25.74 -7.75 8.52
CA ALA A 204 -25.87 -6.59 7.62
C ALA A 204 -24.52 -5.95 7.18
N PRO A 205 -23.52 -5.77 8.06
CA PRO A 205 -22.22 -5.24 7.61
C PRO A 205 -21.47 -6.18 6.65
N ALA A 206 -21.58 -7.50 6.86
CA ALA A 206 -20.95 -8.48 5.99
C ALA A 206 -21.66 -8.55 4.63
N ASP A 207 -23.00 -8.51 4.61
CA ASP A 207 -23.79 -8.46 3.40
C ASP A 207 -23.52 -7.19 2.59
N THR A 208 -23.32 -6.05 3.26
CA THR A 208 -22.91 -4.79 2.62
C THR A 208 -21.55 -4.92 1.92
N ILE A 209 -20.56 -5.53 2.56
CA ILE A 209 -19.25 -5.75 1.96
C ILE A 209 -19.38 -6.69 0.76
N TYR A 210 -20.13 -7.77 0.88
CA TYR A 210 -20.32 -8.75 -0.18
C TYR A 210 -21.05 -8.15 -1.40
N SER A 211 -22.14 -7.41 -1.18
CA SER A 211 -22.88 -6.75 -2.27
C SER A 211 -22.00 -5.73 -2.99
N ASN A 212 -21.23 -4.94 -2.24
CA ASN A 212 -20.34 -3.93 -2.81
C ASN A 212 -19.11 -4.52 -3.52
N LEU A 213 -18.68 -5.73 -3.15
CA LEU A 213 -17.65 -6.45 -3.88
C LEU A 213 -18.06 -6.77 -5.33
N LEU A 214 -19.36 -7.04 -5.55
CA LEU A 214 -19.92 -7.37 -6.84
C LEU A 214 -20.41 -6.14 -7.63
N THR A 215 -20.50 -4.98 -6.97
CA THR A 215 -20.93 -3.74 -7.60
C THR A 215 -19.86 -3.24 -8.57
N VAL A 216 -20.26 -2.86 -9.78
CA VAL A 216 -19.34 -2.28 -10.76
C VAL A 216 -19.03 -0.85 -10.33
N SER A 217 -17.75 -0.55 -10.07
CA SER A 217 -17.30 0.81 -9.79
C SER A 217 -17.25 1.61 -11.10
N GLU A 218 -17.45 2.92 -11.02
CA GLU A 218 -17.28 3.83 -12.15
C GLU A 218 -15.81 3.99 -12.57
N TYR A 219 -14.88 3.59 -11.68
CA TYR A 219 -13.46 3.64 -11.97
C TYR A 219 -13.06 2.61 -13.02
N ARG A 220 -12.74 3.09 -14.21
CA ARG A 220 -12.20 2.27 -15.29
C ARG A 220 -10.71 2.50 -15.40
N PHE A 221 -9.94 1.55 -14.88
CA PHE A 221 -8.48 1.63 -14.85
C PHE A 221 -7.88 2.02 -16.21
N PHE A 222 -8.30 1.36 -17.28
CA PHE A 222 -7.74 1.59 -18.61
C PHE A 222 -8.13 2.95 -19.22
N GLU A 223 -9.28 3.50 -18.85
CA GLU A 223 -9.74 4.82 -19.34
C GLU A 223 -9.05 5.98 -18.58
N SER A 224 -8.62 5.75 -17.35
CA SER A 224 -7.89 6.74 -16.55
C SER A 224 -6.39 6.83 -16.87
N LEU A 225 -5.87 5.96 -17.76
CA LEU A 225 -4.45 5.89 -18.08
C LEU A 225 -4.06 6.86 -19.19
N ASN A 226 -3.37 7.93 -18.81
CA ASN A 226 -2.64 8.77 -19.75
C ASN A 226 -1.36 8.05 -20.24
N PHE A 227 -0.86 8.43 -21.41
CA PHE A 227 0.38 7.87 -21.98
C PHE A 227 1.55 7.92 -20.98
N VAL A 228 1.70 9.02 -20.24
CA VAL A 228 2.75 9.19 -19.22
C VAL A 228 2.54 8.26 -18.04
N THR A 229 1.29 8.05 -17.62
CA THR A 229 0.94 7.07 -16.57
C THR A 229 1.32 5.66 -16.98
N ILE A 230 1.08 5.28 -18.25
CA ILE A 230 1.48 3.96 -18.79
C ILE A 230 3.01 3.79 -18.72
N ILE A 231 3.78 4.82 -19.13
CA ILE A 231 5.24 4.80 -19.04
C ILE A 231 5.69 4.64 -17.58
N LEU A 232 5.09 5.40 -16.67
CA LEU A 232 5.43 5.35 -15.24
C LEU A 232 5.17 3.96 -14.65
N ILE A 233 4.00 3.39 -14.93
CA ILE A 233 3.65 2.02 -14.51
C ILE A 233 4.62 1.01 -15.13
N GLY A 234 4.96 1.16 -16.40
CA GLY A 234 5.94 0.30 -17.09
C GLY A 234 7.31 0.32 -16.42
N ILE A 235 7.82 1.50 -16.05
CA ILE A 235 9.08 1.65 -15.32
C ILE A 235 9.00 0.93 -13.96
N VAL A 236 7.94 1.13 -13.21
CA VAL A 236 7.74 0.49 -11.89
C VAL A 236 7.66 -1.02 -12.04
N ILE A 237 6.95 -1.54 -13.06
CA ILE A 237 6.85 -2.99 -13.33
C ILE A 237 8.23 -3.57 -13.65
N VAL A 238 9.04 -2.90 -14.48
CA VAL A 238 10.42 -3.35 -14.77
C VAL A 238 11.25 -3.42 -13.50
N MET A 239 11.18 -2.40 -12.65
CA MET A 239 11.90 -2.39 -11.37
C MET A 239 11.44 -3.51 -10.44
N ILE A 240 10.14 -3.79 -10.38
CA ILE A 240 9.57 -4.90 -9.62
C ILE A 240 10.05 -6.25 -10.17
N ALA A 241 9.97 -6.46 -11.47
CA ALA A 241 10.39 -7.71 -12.11
C ALA A 241 11.88 -8.00 -11.84
N CYS A 242 12.74 -7.00 -11.99
CA CYS A 242 14.16 -7.13 -11.64
C CYS A 242 14.36 -7.42 -10.15
N ALA A 243 13.66 -6.72 -9.25
CA ALA A 243 13.76 -6.95 -7.81
C ALA A 243 13.30 -8.36 -7.41
N VAL A 244 12.19 -8.84 -7.97
CA VAL A 244 11.69 -10.22 -7.73
C VAL A 244 12.67 -11.24 -8.28
N ALA A 245 13.18 -11.08 -9.50
CA ALA A 245 14.20 -11.97 -10.08
C ALA A 245 15.44 -12.06 -9.18
N LEU A 246 15.91 -10.92 -8.63
CA LEU A 246 17.03 -10.88 -7.69
C LEU A 246 16.72 -11.61 -6.37
N THR A 247 15.48 -11.57 -5.86
CA THR A 247 15.12 -12.32 -4.65
C THR A 247 15.19 -13.84 -4.86
N VAL A 248 14.97 -14.29 -6.08
CA VAL A 248 15.01 -15.71 -6.46
C VAL A 248 16.45 -16.16 -6.76
N SER A 249 17.21 -15.37 -7.54
CA SER A 249 18.55 -15.73 -7.99
C SER A 249 19.61 -15.60 -6.89
N ASP A 250 19.52 -14.57 -6.05
CA ASP A 250 20.58 -14.19 -5.09
C ASP A 250 20.37 -14.83 -3.70
N ARG A 251 20.26 -16.16 -3.68
CA ARG A 251 19.88 -16.92 -2.47
C ARG A 251 20.90 -16.84 -1.32
N TYR A 252 22.18 -16.65 -1.62
CA TYR A 252 23.24 -16.77 -0.62
C TYR A 252 23.64 -15.43 0.03
N SER A 253 23.38 -14.30 -0.62
CA SER A 253 23.80 -12.99 -0.15
C SER A 253 22.79 -12.27 0.75
N ILE A 254 21.54 -12.71 0.75
CA ILE A 254 20.45 -12.14 1.55
C ILE A 254 20.19 -13.04 2.77
N LYS A 255 20.11 -12.45 3.96
CA LYS A 255 19.80 -13.17 5.21
C LYS A 255 18.48 -13.95 5.05
N SER A 256 18.42 -15.18 5.60
CA SER A 256 17.25 -16.05 5.50
C SER A 256 15.94 -15.36 5.87
N LYS A 257 15.87 -14.66 7.02
CA LYS A 257 14.69 -13.94 7.48
C LYS A 257 14.30 -12.77 6.54
N SER A 258 15.29 -12.01 6.04
CA SER A 258 15.05 -10.93 5.08
C SER A 258 14.43 -11.43 3.80
N ARG A 259 14.84 -12.60 3.33
CA ARG A 259 14.29 -13.28 2.16
C ARG A 259 12.83 -13.65 2.33
N VAL A 260 12.45 -14.10 3.54
CA VAL A 260 11.05 -14.37 3.87
C VAL A 260 10.21 -13.10 3.83
N VAL A 261 10.72 -11.98 4.37
CA VAL A 261 10.04 -10.66 4.28
C VAL A 261 9.83 -10.25 2.83
N LEU A 262 10.86 -10.35 1.99
CA LEU A 262 10.77 -9.97 0.57
C LEU A 262 9.79 -10.86 -0.19
N ARG A 263 9.81 -12.19 0.05
CA ARG A 263 8.86 -13.12 -0.56
C ARG A 263 7.43 -12.85 -0.14
N PHE A 264 7.19 -12.61 1.14
CA PHE A 264 5.86 -12.25 1.64
C PHE A 264 5.32 -10.99 0.94
N ASN A 265 6.14 -9.94 0.87
CA ASN A 265 5.73 -8.70 0.21
C ASN A 265 5.55 -8.88 -1.32
N ALA A 266 6.38 -9.70 -1.98
CA ALA A 266 6.19 -10.02 -3.39
C ALA A 266 4.87 -10.78 -3.66
N LEU A 267 4.54 -11.76 -2.83
CA LEU A 267 3.27 -12.48 -2.93
C LEU A 267 2.07 -11.57 -2.60
N LEU A 268 2.18 -10.77 -1.55
CA LEU A 268 1.15 -9.79 -1.19
C LEU A 268 0.90 -8.79 -2.33
N MET A 269 1.95 -8.34 -3.00
CA MET A 269 1.84 -7.48 -4.18
C MET A 269 1.08 -8.17 -5.31
N CYS A 270 1.36 -9.45 -5.59
CA CYS A 270 0.61 -10.21 -6.60
C CYS A 270 -0.89 -10.31 -6.24
N VAL A 271 -1.22 -10.55 -4.98
CA VAL A 271 -2.61 -10.58 -4.50
C VAL A 271 -3.26 -9.22 -4.69
N LEU A 272 -2.60 -8.13 -4.27
CA LEU A 272 -3.13 -6.77 -4.39
C LEU A 272 -3.30 -6.34 -5.86
N MET A 273 -2.40 -6.75 -6.75
CA MET A 273 -2.57 -6.56 -8.19
C MET A 273 -3.78 -7.32 -8.73
N GLY A 274 -4.03 -8.53 -8.21
CA GLY A 274 -5.23 -9.29 -8.56
C GLY A 274 -6.54 -8.59 -8.21
N LEU A 275 -6.55 -7.69 -7.20
CA LEU A 275 -7.75 -6.92 -6.84
C LEU A 275 -8.21 -5.96 -7.94
N PHE A 276 -7.33 -5.52 -8.85
CA PHE A 276 -7.72 -4.70 -10.00
C PHE A 276 -8.57 -5.45 -11.04
N ALA A 277 -8.60 -6.77 -10.98
CA ALA A 277 -9.48 -7.57 -11.82
C ALA A 277 -10.93 -7.61 -11.33
N LEU A 278 -11.20 -7.12 -10.11
CA LEU A 278 -12.55 -7.05 -9.56
C LEU A 278 -13.34 -5.90 -10.16
N PRO A 279 -14.65 -6.05 -10.36
CA PRO A 279 -15.51 -4.98 -10.84
C PRO A 279 -15.56 -3.78 -9.90
N SER A 280 -15.35 -4.01 -8.59
CA SER A 280 -15.34 -2.97 -7.55
C SER A 280 -13.96 -2.31 -7.36
N ALA A 281 -13.00 -2.50 -8.27
CA ALA A 281 -11.68 -1.89 -8.18
C ALA A 281 -11.75 -0.36 -8.17
N THR A 282 -10.88 0.28 -7.37
CA THR A 282 -10.77 1.73 -7.24
C THR A 282 -9.32 2.19 -7.28
N SER A 283 -9.10 3.49 -7.53
CA SER A 283 -7.76 4.09 -7.50
C SER A 283 -7.05 3.98 -6.14
N ALA A 284 -7.81 3.84 -5.05
CA ALA A 284 -7.28 3.65 -3.69
C ALA A 284 -6.41 2.39 -3.52
N LEU A 285 -6.57 1.38 -4.40
CA LEU A 285 -5.73 0.18 -4.41
C LEU A 285 -4.25 0.48 -4.64
N PHE A 286 -3.90 1.55 -5.35
CA PHE A 286 -2.51 1.94 -5.55
C PHE A 286 -1.79 2.26 -4.23
N VAL A 287 -2.50 2.84 -3.26
CA VAL A 287 -1.94 3.09 -1.93
C VAL A 287 -1.58 1.78 -1.22
N LEU A 288 -2.42 0.75 -1.34
CA LEU A 288 -2.13 -0.57 -0.77
C LEU A 288 -0.93 -1.24 -1.44
N ILE A 289 -0.85 -1.17 -2.77
CA ILE A 289 0.27 -1.75 -3.54
C ILE A 289 1.58 -1.00 -3.28
N ALA A 290 1.54 0.29 -3.00
CA ALA A 290 2.74 1.09 -2.72
C ALA A 290 3.60 0.51 -1.60
N PHE A 291 3.00 -0.16 -0.60
CA PHE A 291 3.73 -0.74 0.53
C PHE A 291 4.63 -1.91 0.13
N PRO A 292 4.10 -3.01 -0.43
CA PRO A 292 4.94 -4.12 -0.84
C PRO A 292 5.95 -3.71 -1.92
N VAL A 293 5.58 -2.81 -2.84
CA VAL A 293 6.51 -2.27 -3.84
C VAL A 293 7.67 -1.51 -3.18
N ALA A 294 7.38 -0.64 -2.21
CA ALA A 294 8.39 0.11 -1.48
C ALA A 294 9.31 -0.76 -0.60
N VAL A 295 8.87 -1.98 -0.25
CA VAL A 295 9.70 -2.96 0.45
C VAL A 295 10.52 -3.82 -0.51
N VAL A 296 10.00 -4.17 -1.69
CA VAL A 296 10.67 -5.10 -2.62
C VAL A 296 11.66 -4.36 -3.55
N VAL A 297 11.25 -3.23 -4.13
CA VAL A 297 12.04 -2.52 -5.15
C VAL A 297 13.40 -1.96 -4.66
N PRO A 298 13.60 -1.53 -3.40
CA PRO A 298 14.92 -1.10 -2.95
C PRO A 298 16.03 -2.14 -3.15
N LEU A 299 15.70 -3.44 -3.20
CA LEU A 299 16.67 -4.49 -3.50
C LEU A 299 17.29 -4.31 -4.90
N PHE A 300 16.50 -3.88 -5.88
CA PHE A 300 16.97 -3.56 -7.22
C PHE A 300 18.11 -2.53 -7.20
N PHE A 301 17.93 -1.42 -6.46
CA PHE A 301 18.94 -0.37 -6.35
C PHE A 301 20.22 -0.81 -5.63
N VAL A 302 20.10 -1.78 -4.72
CA VAL A 302 21.26 -2.28 -3.96
C VAL A 302 22.09 -3.25 -4.78
N ARG A 303 21.48 -3.98 -5.72
CA ARG A 303 22.11 -5.12 -6.42
C ARG A 303 22.48 -4.88 -7.87
N MET A 304 21.70 -4.06 -8.57
CA MET A 304 21.95 -3.78 -9.99
C MET A 304 23.05 -2.74 -10.19
N GLY A 305 23.59 -2.67 -11.40
CA GLY A 305 24.65 -1.72 -11.78
C GLY A 305 24.20 -0.26 -11.62
N VAL A 306 25.10 0.59 -11.13
CA VAL A 306 24.81 1.99 -10.77
C VAL A 306 24.23 2.78 -11.94
N GLY A 307 24.80 2.69 -13.14
CA GLY A 307 24.32 3.45 -14.31
C GLY A 307 22.89 3.13 -14.69
N PHE A 308 22.53 1.84 -14.72
CA PHE A 308 21.19 1.40 -15.07
C PHE A 308 20.17 1.83 -14.02
N THR A 309 20.47 1.66 -12.74
CA THR A 309 19.59 2.04 -11.63
C THR A 309 19.37 3.55 -11.56
N GLU A 310 20.42 4.33 -11.79
CA GLU A 310 20.36 5.81 -11.80
C GLU A 310 19.51 6.32 -12.97
N THR A 311 19.71 5.78 -14.16
CA THR A 311 18.92 6.17 -15.35
C THR A 311 17.45 5.86 -15.14
N LEU A 312 17.12 4.64 -14.66
CA LEU A 312 15.74 4.25 -14.44
C LEU A 312 15.07 5.08 -13.33
N TYR A 313 15.82 5.42 -12.27
CA TYR A 313 15.35 6.29 -11.21
C TYR A 313 15.05 7.71 -11.70
N ARG A 314 15.93 8.30 -12.49
CA ARG A 314 15.73 9.64 -13.08
C ARG A 314 14.52 9.65 -14.02
N LEU A 315 14.36 8.61 -14.85
CA LEU A 315 13.20 8.45 -15.72
C LEU A 315 11.91 8.33 -14.92
N MET A 316 11.91 7.55 -13.82
CA MET A 316 10.77 7.42 -12.93
C MET A 316 10.38 8.76 -12.31
N LEU A 317 11.34 9.54 -11.81
CA LEU A 317 11.08 10.86 -11.23
C LEU A 317 10.54 11.85 -12.26
N LEU A 318 11.12 11.87 -13.45
CA LEU A 318 10.67 12.74 -14.54
C LEU A 318 9.25 12.37 -14.98
N ALA A 319 8.98 11.10 -15.21
CA ALA A 319 7.64 10.63 -15.54
C ALA A 319 6.62 10.93 -14.43
N ALA A 320 7.01 10.77 -13.16
CA ALA A 320 6.15 11.10 -12.02
C ALA A 320 5.84 12.59 -11.96
N ALA A 321 6.83 13.46 -12.15
CA ALA A 321 6.65 14.91 -12.15
C ALA A 321 5.72 15.37 -13.30
N VAL A 322 5.94 14.86 -14.52
CA VAL A 322 5.09 15.17 -15.67
C VAL A 322 3.67 14.66 -15.43
N ASN A 323 3.52 13.45 -14.87
CA ASN A 323 2.19 12.87 -14.60
C ASN A 323 1.41 13.69 -13.56
N VAL A 324 2.07 14.13 -12.49
CA VAL A 324 1.44 15.02 -11.48
C VAL A 324 0.98 16.34 -12.09
N VAL A 325 1.79 16.93 -12.97
CA VAL A 325 1.40 18.14 -13.71
C VAL A 325 0.19 17.87 -14.60
N LEU A 326 0.21 16.81 -15.40
CA LEU A 326 -0.91 16.44 -16.28
C LEU A 326 -2.21 16.12 -15.52
N MET A 327 -2.11 15.63 -14.29
CA MET A 327 -3.27 15.40 -13.42
C MET A 327 -3.78 16.70 -12.79
N ALA A 328 -2.95 17.74 -12.71
CA ALA A 328 -3.32 19.02 -12.13
C ALA A 328 -4.03 19.94 -13.11
N PHE A 329 -3.85 19.74 -14.42
CA PHE A 329 -4.48 20.48 -15.52
C PHE A 329 -5.47 19.60 -16.28
#